data_449a9900dccb9a8eb3c84a9a193a2de9
#
_entry.id   449a9900dccb9a8eb3c84a9a193a2de9
#
_cell.length_a   1.000
_cell.length_b   1.000
_cell.length_c   1.000
_cell.angle_alpha   90.00
_cell.angle_beta   90.00
_cell.angle_gamma   90.00
#
_symmetry.space_group_name_H-M   'P 1'
#
loop_
_entity.id
_entity.type
_entity.pdbx_description
1 polymer ?
#
loop_
_entity_poly.entity_id
_entity_poly.type
_entity_poly.pdbx_seq_one_letter_code
_entity_poly.pdbx_strand_id
1 'polypeptide(L)'
;AGISYEFLTPATRDEYIAYQKNKETTDMSIDARLETDNYAETNKWGITAPFITMQMARVTRRDFDGKINVVATVDQTASKSIEDAIAPGAEKLMCSTRQEMMEAVRKGKADAAFVYYYMAQAFVNSDTTGTMTYTLLEQPTFTYRMVISSTENHALAGILTKAMYAMPQNLVEDLAAQYTTYKATELTFVDWIRLHPVVTVLVLLIFGWLLTAMAVIMVRLSARKKAQKAAQEKAEEMAELAEHAQAANKAKTAFLSHMSHDM
;
A
#
# COMPACT_ATOMS: atom_id res chain seq x y z
N ALA A 1 28.81 -32.78 -20.01
CA ALA A 1 28.85 -33.77 -18.94
C ALA A 1 27.46 -33.84 -18.32
N GLY A 2 26.75 -34.97 -18.50
CA GLY A 2 25.37 -35.12 -18.08
C GLY A 2 25.25 -35.33 -16.58
N ILE A 3 25.17 -34.25 -15.82
CA ILE A 3 24.74 -34.28 -14.42
C ILE A 3 23.23 -34.08 -14.45
N SER A 4 22.46 -35.06 -13.98
CA SER A 4 21.04 -34.91 -13.71
C SER A 4 20.89 -34.30 -12.32
N TYR A 5 19.94 -33.38 -12.18
CA TYR A 5 19.61 -32.74 -10.90
C TYR A 5 18.11 -32.71 -10.72
N GLU A 6 17.69 -32.73 -9.48
CA GLU A 6 16.31 -32.55 -9.07
C GLU A 6 16.26 -31.39 -8.07
N PHE A 7 15.29 -30.45 -8.25
CA PHE A 7 15.08 -29.39 -7.30
C PHE A 7 14.06 -29.82 -6.25
N LEU A 8 14.48 -29.82 -4.99
CA LEU A 8 13.59 -29.95 -3.86
C LEU A 8 13.14 -28.55 -3.42
N THR A 9 11.85 -28.29 -3.47
CA THR A 9 11.26 -27.00 -3.08
C THR A 9 10.50 -27.17 -1.76
N PRO A 10 11.15 -26.90 -0.62
CA PRO A 10 10.50 -27.00 0.69
C PRO A 10 9.40 -25.94 0.81
N ALA A 11 8.26 -26.34 1.36
CA ALA A 11 7.13 -25.42 1.58
C ALA A 11 7.33 -24.53 2.82
N THR A 12 8.13 -25.02 3.78
CA THR A 12 8.40 -24.31 5.02
C THR A 12 9.91 -24.25 5.31
N ARG A 13 10.29 -23.34 6.20
CA ARG A 13 11.67 -23.22 6.67
C ARG A 13 12.14 -24.44 7.42
N ASP A 14 11.30 -25.03 8.24
CA ASP A 14 11.67 -26.23 9.01
C ASP A 14 11.94 -27.43 8.09
N GLU A 15 11.15 -27.54 7.03
CA GLU A 15 11.38 -28.52 5.97
C GLU A 15 12.70 -28.25 5.23
N TYR A 16 13.02 -26.99 4.93
CA TYR A 16 14.31 -26.61 4.34
C TYR A 16 15.49 -27.01 5.24
N ILE A 17 15.40 -26.73 6.54
CA ILE A 17 16.43 -27.12 7.51
C ILE A 17 16.56 -28.65 7.62
N ALA A 18 15.42 -29.34 7.57
CA ALA A 18 15.41 -30.80 7.58
C ALA A 18 16.14 -31.39 6.35
N TYR A 19 15.86 -30.82 5.16
CA TYR A 19 16.56 -31.21 3.93
C TYR A 19 18.06 -30.93 3.99
N GLN A 20 18.49 -29.77 4.49
CA GLN A 20 19.91 -29.47 4.67
C GLN A 20 20.63 -30.46 5.58
N LYS A 21 19.97 -30.97 6.59
CA LYS A 21 20.52 -31.93 7.55
C LYS A 21 20.50 -33.38 7.06
N ASN A 22 19.62 -33.68 6.11
CA ASN A 22 19.46 -35.01 5.58
C ASN A 22 20.41 -35.24 4.39
N LYS A 23 21.56 -35.82 4.68
CA LYS A 23 22.62 -36.11 3.69
C LYS A 23 22.24 -37.18 2.66
N GLU A 24 21.19 -37.95 2.90
CA GLU A 24 20.71 -38.98 1.99
C GLU A 24 19.82 -38.43 0.88
N THR A 25 19.14 -37.29 1.15
CA THR A 25 18.17 -36.71 0.24
C THR A 25 18.60 -35.37 -0.38
N THR A 26 19.66 -34.75 0.18
CA THR A 26 20.11 -33.43 -0.29
C THR A 26 21.62 -33.38 -0.43
N ASP A 27 22.08 -33.37 -1.67
CA ASP A 27 23.53 -33.29 -1.97
C ASP A 27 24.04 -31.84 -1.83
N MET A 28 23.20 -30.86 -2.15
CA MET A 28 23.59 -29.47 -2.25
C MET A 28 22.41 -28.53 -1.90
N SER A 29 22.74 -27.48 -1.19
CA SER A 29 21.78 -26.36 -0.94
C SER A 29 22.40 -25.02 -1.33
N ILE A 30 21.56 -24.06 -1.67
CA ILE A 30 21.95 -22.65 -1.85
C ILE A 30 21.65 -21.94 -0.54
N ASP A 31 22.65 -21.31 0.06
CA ASP A 31 22.50 -20.65 1.34
C ASP A 31 23.05 -19.22 1.29
N ALA A 32 22.30 -18.31 1.91
CA ALA A 32 22.71 -16.92 2.09
C ALA A 32 23.26 -16.76 3.50
N ARG A 33 24.54 -16.40 3.60
CA ARG A 33 25.20 -16.24 4.88
C ARG A 33 25.96 -14.94 4.96
N LEU A 34 26.15 -14.47 6.18
CA LEU A 34 27.09 -13.40 6.45
C LEU A 34 28.46 -13.79 5.93
N GLU A 35 29.18 -12.85 5.35
CA GLU A 35 30.53 -13.09 4.81
C GLU A 35 31.49 -13.61 5.89
N THR A 36 31.25 -13.22 7.14
CA THR A 36 32.04 -13.60 8.31
C THR A 36 31.61 -14.92 8.95
N ASP A 37 30.58 -15.61 8.39
CA ASP A 37 30.06 -16.86 8.95
C ASP A 37 30.93 -18.04 8.55
N ASN A 38 31.54 -18.73 9.52
CA ASN A 38 32.35 -19.93 9.34
C ASN A 38 31.59 -21.24 9.56
N TYR A 39 30.27 -21.22 9.41
CA TYR A 39 29.37 -22.35 9.65
C TYR A 39 29.73 -23.61 8.83
N ALA A 40 30.15 -23.42 7.60
CA ALA A 40 30.56 -24.55 6.74
C ALA A 40 31.83 -25.24 7.26
N GLU A 41 32.80 -24.48 7.76
CA GLU A 41 34.02 -25.01 8.40
C GLU A 41 33.67 -25.77 9.68
N THR A 42 32.77 -25.19 10.50
CA THR A 42 32.33 -25.84 11.74
C THR A 42 31.63 -27.17 11.49
N ASN A 43 30.87 -27.30 10.40
CA ASN A 43 30.16 -28.52 10.06
C ASN A 43 30.96 -29.43 9.08
N LYS A 44 32.16 -29.03 8.69
CA LYS A 44 33.01 -29.76 7.71
C LYS A 44 32.32 -30.00 6.36
N TRP A 45 31.51 -29.05 5.93
CA TRP A 45 30.82 -29.10 4.65
C TRP A 45 31.68 -28.50 3.54
N GLY A 46 31.47 -28.97 2.33
CA GLY A 46 32.04 -28.34 1.14
C GLY A 46 31.28 -27.05 0.87
N ILE A 47 32.01 -25.98 0.55
CA ILE A 47 31.45 -24.70 0.23
C ILE A 47 32.07 -24.14 -1.04
N THR A 48 31.27 -23.56 -1.93
CA THR A 48 31.78 -22.92 -3.14
C THR A 48 32.26 -21.49 -2.87
N ALA A 49 32.96 -20.90 -3.83
CA ALA A 49 33.10 -19.47 -3.87
C ALA A 49 31.73 -18.80 -3.90
N PRO A 50 31.59 -17.56 -3.40
CA PRO A 50 30.34 -16.81 -3.50
C PRO A 50 30.03 -16.53 -4.98
N PHE A 51 28.79 -16.75 -5.38
CA PHE A 51 28.32 -16.39 -6.72
C PHE A 51 27.48 -15.10 -6.72
N ILE A 52 27.00 -14.70 -5.57
CA ILE A 52 26.36 -13.40 -5.34
C ILE A 52 26.86 -12.85 -4.02
N THR A 53 27.20 -11.54 -4.02
CA THR A 53 27.40 -10.77 -2.79
C THR A 53 26.32 -9.69 -2.78
N MET A 54 25.51 -9.67 -1.74
CA MET A 54 24.41 -8.71 -1.62
C MET A 54 24.60 -7.81 -0.42
N GLN A 55 24.41 -6.52 -0.65
CA GLN A 55 24.25 -5.54 0.41
C GLN A 55 22.81 -5.55 0.92
N MET A 56 22.65 -5.19 2.19
CA MET A 56 21.36 -4.90 2.76
C MET A 56 21.00 -3.45 2.50
N ALA A 57 19.71 -3.21 2.41
CA ALA A 57 19.17 -1.86 2.32
C ALA A 57 18.13 -1.66 3.42
N ARG A 58 18.12 -0.46 3.97
CA ARG A 58 17.05 0.04 4.83
C ARG A 58 16.03 0.74 3.95
N VAL A 59 14.80 0.23 3.94
CA VAL A 59 13.66 0.86 3.25
C VAL A 59 12.89 1.69 4.25
N THR A 60 12.62 2.95 3.92
CA THR A 60 11.87 3.89 4.75
C THR A 60 10.94 4.72 3.88
N ARG A 61 10.05 5.49 4.50
CA ARG A 61 9.39 6.58 3.79
C ARG A 61 10.37 7.73 3.55
N ARG A 62 10.09 8.58 2.57
CA ARG A 62 10.92 9.78 2.27
C ARG A 62 10.88 10.82 3.38
N ASP A 63 9.79 10.88 4.14
CA ASP A 63 9.60 11.78 5.29
C ASP A 63 10.15 11.22 6.61
N PHE A 64 10.97 10.16 6.55
CA PHE A 64 11.57 9.52 7.71
C PHE A 64 12.55 10.46 8.44
N ASP A 65 12.34 10.65 9.73
CA ASP A 65 13.10 11.58 10.60
C ASP A 65 14.43 11.04 11.14
N GLY A 66 14.77 9.81 10.79
CA GLY A 66 16.01 9.14 11.22
C GLY A 66 15.84 8.26 12.46
N LYS A 67 14.70 8.29 13.16
CA LYS A 67 14.46 7.49 14.36
C LYS A 67 13.63 6.25 14.04
N ILE A 68 14.19 5.08 14.34
CA ILE A 68 13.51 3.79 14.14
C ILE A 68 12.95 3.32 15.48
N ASN A 69 11.62 3.39 15.63
CA ASN A 69 10.91 2.86 16.79
C ASN A 69 10.27 1.51 16.47
N VAL A 70 9.80 1.31 15.22
CA VAL A 70 9.13 0.10 14.76
C VAL A 70 9.79 -0.40 13.49
N VAL A 71 10.21 -1.66 13.49
CA VAL A 71 10.76 -2.36 12.30
C VAL A 71 9.76 -3.39 11.81
N ALA A 72 9.36 -3.28 10.55
CA ALA A 72 8.59 -4.34 9.90
C ALA A 72 9.52 -5.48 9.50
N THR A 73 9.18 -6.71 9.85
CA THR A 73 9.98 -7.89 9.61
C THR A 73 9.12 -9.10 9.22
N VAL A 74 9.74 -10.05 8.53
CA VAL A 74 9.19 -11.39 8.31
C VAL A 74 10.04 -12.38 9.08
N ASP A 75 9.48 -13.53 9.44
CA ASP A 75 10.21 -14.57 10.19
C ASP A 75 11.36 -15.17 9.37
N GLN A 76 12.46 -14.41 9.26
CA GLN A 76 13.70 -14.82 8.61
C GLN A 76 14.88 -14.51 9.52
N THR A 77 15.71 -15.52 9.79
CA THR A 77 16.80 -15.42 10.77
C THR A 77 17.88 -14.40 10.36
N ALA A 78 18.12 -14.24 9.05
CA ALA A 78 19.19 -13.36 8.57
C ALA A 78 18.88 -11.88 8.82
N SER A 79 17.63 -11.45 8.67
CA SER A 79 17.25 -10.05 8.92
C SER A 79 17.24 -9.72 10.41
N LYS A 80 16.91 -10.69 11.26
CA LYS A 80 16.76 -10.46 12.70
C LYS A 80 18.03 -9.98 13.39
N SER A 81 19.18 -10.58 13.09
CA SER A 81 20.46 -10.14 13.66
C SER A 81 20.88 -8.74 13.19
N ILE A 82 20.50 -8.37 11.95
CA ILE A 82 20.75 -7.04 11.40
C ILE A 82 19.84 -6.02 12.05
N GLU A 83 18.57 -6.33 12.17
CA GLU A 83 17.58 -5.48 12.82
C GLU A 83 17.97 -5.16 14.26
N ASP A 84 18.46 -6.17 15.01
CA ASP A 84 18.93 -6.02 16.38
C ASP A 84 20.22 -5.18 16.47
N ALA A 85 21.09 -5.26 15.46
CA ALA A 85 22.33 -4.49 15.42
C ALA A 85 22.12 -3.02 15.02
N ILE A 86 21.19 -2.75 14.09
CA ILE A 86 20.98 -1.41 13.53
C ILE A 86 19.93 -0.62 14.31
N ALA A 87 18.90 -1.30 14.80
CA ALA A 87 17.80 -0.69 15.56
C ALA A 87 17.57 -1.42 16.89
N PRO A 88 18.56 -1.36 17.81
CA PRO A 88 18.46 -2.03 19.10
C PRO A 88 17.28 -1.45 19.89
N GLY A 89 16.39 -2.33 20.33
CA GLY A 89 15.21 -1.95 21.12
C GLY A 89 14.01 -1.46 20.32
N ALA A 90 14.08 -1.46 19.00
CA ALA A 90 12.90 -1.19 18.17
C ALA A 90 11.86 -2.31 18.30
N GLU A 91 10.59 -1.93 18.33
CA GLU A 91 9.48 -2.87 18.27
C GLU A 91 9.47 -3.58 16.91
N LYS A 92 9.18 -4.89 16.90
CA LYS A 92 9.12 -5.69 15.67
C LYS A 92 7.69 -5.93 15.27
N LEU A 93 7.28 -5.36 14.14
CA LEU A 93 6.00 -5.64 13.50
C LEU A 93 6.17 -6.87 12.61
N MET A 94 5.68 -8.02 13.08
CA MET A 94 5.72 -9.27 12.32
C MET A 94 4.72 -9.25 11.18
N CYS A 95 5.19 -9.54 9.98
CA CYS A 95 4.41 -9.60 8.75
C CYS A 95 4.45 -11.02 8.18
N SER A 96 3.37 -11.45 7.54
CA SER A 96 3.27 -12.79 6.95
C SER A 96 4.05 -12.89 5.63
N THR A 97 4.17 -11.79 4.91
CA THR A 97 4.84 -11.72 3.61
C THR A 97 5.73 -10.48 3.51
N ARG A 98 6.71 -10.53 2.60
CA ARG A 98 7.54 -9.36 2.27
C ARG A 98 6.74 -8.21 1.70
N GLN A 99 5.69 -8.50 0.95
CA GLN A 99 4.77 -7.47 0.43
C GLN A 99 4.07 -6.74 1.58
N GLU A 100 3.55 -7.47 2.55
CA GLU A 100 2.91 -6.90 3.75
C GLU A 100 3.90 -6.05 4.56
N MET A 101 5.14 -6.54 4.72
CA MET A 101 6.21 -5.81 5.40
C MET A 101 6.48 -4.44 4.74
N MET A 102 6.60 -4.40 3.43
CA MET A 102 6.81 -3.17 2.67
C MET A 102 5.60 -2.23 2.73
N GLU A 103 4.39 -2.78 2.66
CA GLU A 103 3.16 -2.02 2.84
C GLU A 103 3.03 -1.42 4.25
N ALA A 104 3.53 -2.11 5.27
CA ALA A 104 3.55 -1.59 6.63
C ALA A 104 4.42 -0.32 6.74
N VAL A 105 5.60 -0.33 6.10
CA VAL A 105 6.46 0.86 6.04
C VAL A 105 5.79 1.97 5.22
N ARG A 106 5.26 1.66 4.04
CA ARG A 106 4.57 2.64 3.18
C ARG A 106 3.42 3.34 3.90
N LYS A 107 2.62 2.58 4.65
CA LYS A 107 1.47 3.10 5.40
C LYS A 107 1.84 3.77 6.74
N GLY A 108 3.13 3.79 7.10
CA GLY A 108 3.60 4.36 8.36
C GLY A 108 3.26 3.55 9.60
N LYS A 109 2.97 2.25 9.46
CA LYS A 109 2.81 1.32 10.58
C LYS A 109 4.16 0.88 11.14
N ALA A 110 5.21 0.96 10.33
CA ALA A 110 6.59 0.76 10.71
C ALA A 110 7.46 1.88 10.13
N ASP A 111 8.55 2.20 10.78
CA ASP A 111 9.47 3.25 10.38
C ASP A 111 10.44 2.76 9.31
N ALA A 112 10.85 1.50 9.40
CA ALA A 112 11.82 0.88 8.51
C ALA A 112 11.55 -0.61 8.28
N ALA A 113 12.10 -1.12 7.16
CA ALA A 113 12.31 -2.54 6.93
C ALA A 113 13.72 -2.75 6.37
N PHE A 114 14.32 -3.92 6.66
CA PHE A 114 15.65 -4.28 6.20
C PHE A 114 15.56 -5.45 5.24
N VAL A 115 16.01 -5.25 4.00
CA VAL A 115 15.95 -6.25 2.93
C VAL A 115 17.19 -6.19 2.07
N TYR A 116 17.38 -7.18 1.23
CA TYR A 116 18.44 -7.14 0.22
C TYR A 116 18.22 -6.00 -0.79
N TYR A 117 19.30 -5.43 -1.26
CA TYR A 117 19.30 -4.28 -2.19
C TYR A 117 18.34 -4.45 -3.36
N TYR A 118 18.40 -5.57 -4.09
CA TYR A 118 17.52 -5.79 -5.25
C TYR A 118 16.03 -5.77 -4.89
N MET A 119 15.69 -6.27 -3.70
CA MET A 119 14.31 -6.23 -3.21
C MET A 119 13.89 -4.80 -2.87
N ALA A 120 14.77 -4.03 -2.22
CA ALA A 120 14.52 -2.62 -1.90
C ALA A 120 14.32 -1.82 -3.17
N GLN A 121 15.20 -2.00 -4.16
CA GLN A 121 15.12 -1.34 -5.46
C GLN A 121 13.82 -1.69 -6.19
N ALA A 122 13.49 -2.96 -6.30
CA ALA A 122 12.28 -3.42 -6.98
C ALA A 122 11.02 -2.88 -6.28
N PHE A 123 10.99 -2.87 -4.95
CA PHE A 123 9.88 -2.33 -4.19
C PHE A 123 9.72 -0.82 -4.40
N VAL A 124 10.78 -0.05 -4.26
CA VAL A 124 10.73 1.41 -4.45
C VAL A 124 10.36 1.76 -5.90
N ASN A 125 10.85 1.01 -6.88
CA ASN A 125 10.46 1.20 -8.29
C ASN A 125 9.00 0.84 -8.56
N SER A 126 8.40 -0.06 -7.78
CA SER A 126 6.98 -0.42 -7.89
C SER A 126 6.06 0.52 -7.09
N ASP A 127 6.61 1.42 -6.28
CA ASP A 127 5.85 2.38 -5.48
C ASP A 127 5.34 3.54 -6.34
N THR A 128 4.12 3.40 -6.84
CA THR A 128 3.44 4.43 -7.64
C THR A 128 3.12 5.70 -6.85
N THR A 129 3.18 5.65 -5.52
CA THR A 129 2.96 6.82 -4.65
C THR A 129 4.21 7.71 -4.54
N GLY A 130 5.38 7.18 -4.87
CA GLY A 130 6.66 7.89 -4.75
C GLY A 130 7.05 8.25 -3.32
N THR A 131 6.40 7.63 -2.33
CA THR A 131 6.62 7.94 -0.90
C THR A 131 7.77 7.18 -0.29
N MET A 132 8.24 6.14 -0.95
CA MET A 132 9.28 5.24 -0.44
C MET A 132 10.67 5.62 -0.95
N THR A 133 11.67 5.26 -0.15
CA THR A 133 13.08 5.36 -0.50
C THR A 133 13.87 4.23 0.17
N TYR A 134 15.09 4.00 -0.29
CA TYR A 134 16.01 3.08 0.41
C TYR A 134 17.39 3.68 0.56
N THR A 135 18.10 3.22 1.57
CA THR A 135 19.50 3.55 1.82
C THR A 135 20.29 2.26 1.93
N LEU A 136 21.37 2.15 1.17
CA LEU A 136 22.27 1.01 1.28
C LEU A 136 22.98 1.03 2.63
N LEU A 137 23.15 -0.16 3.20
CA LEU A 137 23.95 -0.35 4.39
C LEU A 137 25.34 -0.78 3.98
N GLU A 138 26.38 -0.15 4.50
CA GLU A 138 27.76 -0.51 4.21
C GLU A 138 28.08 -1.94 4.71
N GLN A 139 27.46 -2.32 5.81
CA GLN A 139 27.59 -3.65 6.44
C GLN A 139 26.29 -4.02 7.16
N PRO A 140 25.99 -5.30 7.34
CA PRO A 140 26.71 -6.48 6.85
C PRO A 140 26.42 -6.80 5.38
N THR A 141 27.36 -7.48 4.72
CA THR A 141 27.16 -8.09 3.40
C THR A 141 26.83 -9.57 3.53
N PHE A 142 25.97 -10.02 2.64
CA PHE A 142 25.60 -11.45 2.54
C PHE A 142 26.19 -12.04 1.28
N THR A 143 26.75 -13.23 1.40
CA THR A 143 27.19 -14.02 0.25
C THR A 143 26.27 -15.21 0.06
N TYR A 144 25.84 -15.41 -1.18
CA TYR A 144 25.17 -16.63 -1.58
C TYR A 144 26.23 -17.63 -2.09
N ARG A 145 26.19 -18.82 -1.53
CA ARG A 145 27.12 -19.91 -1.83
C ARG A 145 26.34 -21.18 -1.97
N MET A 146 26.86 -22.14 -2.72
CA MET A 146 26.37 -23.50 -2.69
C MET A 146 27.08 -24.24 -1.56
N VAL A 147 26.29 -24.87 -0.72
CA VAL A 147 26.76 -25.69 0.41
C VAL A 147 26.54 -27.15 0.05
N ILE A 148 27.58 -27.95 0.12
CA ILE A 148 27.55 -29.36 -0.17
C ILE A 148 27.62 -30.08 1.16
N SER A 149 26.51 -30.70 1.54
CA SER A 149 26.35 -31.35 2.84
C SER A 149 27.10 -32.68 2.96
N SER A 150 27.57 -33.23 1.85
CA SER A 150 28.41 -34.45 1.85
C SER A 150 29.88 -34.10 2.04
N THR A 151 30.51 -34.63 3.08
CA THR A 151 31.95 -34.50 3.33
C THR A 151 32.82 -35.25 2.30
N GLU A 152 32.21 -36.14 1.51
CA GLU A 152 32.92 -36.97 0.52
C GLU A 152 33.09 -36.27 -0.84
N ASN A 153 32.34 -35.18 -1.10
CA ASN A 153 32.27 -34.51 -2.42
C ASN A 153 33.00 -33.16 -2.48
N HIS A 154 34.12 -32.98 -1.81
CA HIS A 154 34.93 -31.77 -1.93
C HIS A 154 35.31 -31.42 -3.38
N ALA A 155 35.49 -32.45 -4.24
CA ALA A 155 35.76 -32.23 -5.65
C ALA A 155 34.61 -31.50 -6.37
N LEU A 156 33.34 -31.74 -6.01
CA LEU A 156 32.19 -31.09 -6.57
C LEU A 156 32.21 -29.60 -6.23
N ALA A 157 32.54 -29.23 -4.99
CA ALA A 157 32.69 -27.82 -4.61
C ALA A 157 33.72 -27.08 -5.47
N GLY A 158 34.84 -27.73 -5.76
CA GLY A 158 35.88 -27.18 -6.64
C GLY A 158 35.41 -27.01 -8.09
N ILE A 159 34.66 -27.97 -8.64
CA ILE A 159 34.12 -27.92 -10.00
C ILE A 159 33.10 -26.78 -10.10
N LEU A 160 32.15 -26.67 -9.14
CA LEU A 160 31.15 -25.64 -9.09
C LEU A 160 31.76 -24.25 -8.91
N THR A 161 32.79 -24.12 -8.06
CA THR A 161 33.54 -22.86 -7.90
C THR A 161 34.17 -22.41 -9.23
N LYS A 162 34.77 -23.30 -9.99
CA LYS A 162 35.31 -22.98 -11.32
C LYS A 162 34.22 -22.57 -12.30
N ALA A 163 33.07 -23.25 -12.26
CA ALA A 163 31.92 -22.87 -13.10
C ALA A 163 31.41 -21.51 -12.74
N MET A 164 31.35 -21.14 -11.47
CA MET A 164 30.93 -19.81 -11.02
C MET A 164 31.86 -18.70 -11.48
N TYR A 165 33.18 -18.93 -11.44
CA TYR A 165 34.13 -17.95 -11.97
C TYR A 165 34.09 -17.80 -13.51
N ALA A 166 33.54 -18.80 -14.20
CA ALA A 166 33.32 -18.71 -15.65
C ALA A 166 32.00 -18.04 -16.05
N MET A 167 31.09 -17.74 -15.09
CA MET A 167 29.87 -17.03 -15.39
C MET A 167 30.11 -15.56 -15.70
N PRO A 168 29.35 -14.96 -16.63
CA PRO A 168 29.41 -13.51 -16.87
C PRO A 168 29.08 -12.74 -15.57
N GLN A 169 29.85 -11.69 -15.28
CA GLN A 169 29.70 -10.93 -14.03
C GLN A 169 28.32 -10.28 -13.87
N ASN A 170 27.72 -9.85 -14.99
CA ASN A 170 26.40 -9.20 -14.99
C ASN A 170 25.22 -10.19 -14.99
N LEU A 171 25.46 -11.49 -15.20
CA LEU A 171 24.37 -12.49 -15.29
C LEU A 171 23.49 -12.50 -14.06
N VAL A 172 24.10 -12.40 -12.88
CA VAL A 172 23.38 -12.42 -11.61
C VAL A 172 22.54 -11.17 -11.42
N GLU A 173 23.08 -10.02 -11.78
CA GLU A 173 22.38 -8.73 -11.72
C GLU A 173 21.18 -8.71 -12.67
N ASP A 174 21.38 -9.19 -13.90
CA ASP A 174 20.31 -9.27 -14.91
C ASP A 174 19.19 -10.22 -14.45
N LEU A 175 19.54 -11.40 -13.90
CA LEU A 175 18.58 -12.33 -13.35
C LEU A 175 17.88 -11.75 -12.10
N ALA A 176 18.59 -11.10 -11.20
CA ALA A 176 17.99 -10.46 -10.04
C ALA A 176 17.00 -9.38 -10.47
N ALA A 177 17.33 -8.56 -11.45
CA ALA A 177 16.42 -7.54 -11.99
C ALA A 177 15.17 -8.16 -12.65
N GLN A 178 15.33 -9.30 -13.33
CA GLN A 178 14.23 -10.01 -13.99
C GLN A 178 13.27 -10.70 -13.02
N TYR A 179 13.80 -11.31 -11.95
CA TYR A 179 13.01 -12.15 -11.04
C TYR A 179 12.62 -11.45 -9.73
N THR A 180 13.21 -10.31 -9.41
CA THR A 180 12.82 -9.53 -8.23
C THR A 180 11.77 -8.48 -8.63
N THR A 181 10.56 -8.91 -8.85
CA THR A 181 9.45 -8.01 -9.20
C THR A 181 8.44 -7.97 -8.05
N TYR A 182 7.92 -6.77 -7.78
CA TYR A 182 6.79 -6.56 -6.90
C TYR A 182 5.58 -6.09 -7.69
N LYS A 183 4.40 -6.49 -7.25
CA LYS A 183 3.17 -5.94 -7.80
C LYS A 183 3.18 -4.42 -7.56
N ALA A 184 2.92 -3.66 -8.62
CA ALA A 184 2.81 -2.21 -8.51
C ALA A 184 1.76 -1.84 -7.44
N THR A 185 2.06 -0.82 -6.65
CA THR A 185 1.16 -0.36 -5.60
C THR A 185 -0.12 0.19 -6.22
N GLU A 186 -1.25 -0.39 -5.87
CA GLU A 186 -2.56 0.14 -6.27
C GLU A 186 -2.84 1.40 -5.45
N LEU A 187 -3.05 2.52 -6.15
CA LEU A 187 -3.40 3.79 -5.52
C LEU A 187 -4.78 3.69 -4.90
N THR A 188 -4.86 3.86 -3.60
CA THR A 188 -6.14 4.01 -2.91
C THR A 188 -6.64 5.45 -3.04
N PHE A 189 -7.95 5.66 -2.83
CA PHE A 189 -8.52 7.01 -2.78
C PHE A 189 -7.83 7.92 -1.74
N VAL A 190 -7.42 7.34 -0.61
CA VAL A 190 -6.67 8.06 0.43
C VAL A 190 -5.28 8.46 -0.06
N ASP A 191 -4.59 7.60 -0.79
CA ASP A 191 -3.28 7.91 -1.38
C ASP A 191 -3.43 9.03 -2.42
N TRP A 192 -4.48 9.00 -3.24
CA TRP A 192 -4.77 10.05 -4.22
C TRP A 192 -4.98 11.42 -3.54
N ILE A 193 -5.74 11.47 -2.44
CA ILE A 193 -5.96 12.70 -1.64
C ILE A 193 -4.63 13.25 -1.13
N ARG A 194 -3.75 12.39 -0.61
CA ARG A 194 -2.44 12.79 -0.06
C ARG A 194 -1.49 13.31 -1.14
N LEU A 195 -1.53 12.69 -2.33
CA LEU A 195 -0.69 13.08 -3.45
C LEU A 195 -1.14 14.40 -4.11
N HIS A 196 -2.43 14.74 -4.00
CA HIS A 196 -3.00 15.92 -4.65
C HIS A 196 -3.72 16.86 -3.65
N PRO A 197 -3.01 17.40 -2.62
CA PRO A 197 -3.66 18.18 -1.57
C PRO A 197 -4.36 19.44 -2.09
N VAL A 198 -3.75 20.12 -3.07
CA VAL A 198 -4.32 21.33 -3.68
C VAL A 198 -5.63 21.02 -4.43
N VAL A 199 -5.63 19.95 -5.23
CA VAL A 199 -6.82 19.51 -5.98
C VAL A 199 -7.93 19.10 -5.01
N THR A 200 -7.57 18.38 -3.95
CA THR A 200 -8.54 17.96 -2.91
C THR A 200 -9.21 19.16 -2.25
N VAL A 201 -8.44 20.19 -1.87
CA VAL A 201 -8.98 21.42 -1.27
C VAL A 201 -9.90 22.14 -2.28
N LEU A 202 -9.49 22.25 -3.54
CA LEU A 202 -10.33 22.88 -4.58
C LEU A 202 -11.66 22.15 -4.78
N VAL A 203 -11.64 20.81 -4.82
CA VAL A 203 -12.85 19.98 -4.96
C VAL A 203 -13.79 20.21 -3.76
N LEU A 204 -13.25 20.23 -2.53
CA LEU A 204 -14.03 20.49 -1.32
C LEU A 204 -14.65 21.89 -1.31
N LEU A 205 -13.92 22.91 -1.77
CA LEU A 205 -14.45 24.29 -1.89
C LEU A 205 -15.57 24.38 -2.92
N ILE A 206 -15.41 23.75 -4.09
CA ILE A 206 -16.46 23.71 -5.13
C ILE A 206 -17.70 22.99 -4.59
N PHE A 207 -17.54 21.86 -3.92
CA PHE A 207 -18.64 21.11 -3.34
C PHE A 207 -19.38 21.91 -2.26
N GLY A 208 -18.63 22.56 -1.36
CA GLY A 208 -19.20 23.48 -0.36
C GLY A 208 -19.99 24.62 -0.99
N TRP A 209 -19.46 25.23 -2.06
CA TRP A 209 -20.16 26.28 -2.81
C TRP A 209 -21.46 25.78 -3.46
N LEU A 210 -21.42 24.58 -4.07
CA LEU A 210 -22.62 23.97 -4.65
C LEU A 210 -23.72 23.70 -3.60
N LEU A 211 -23.32 23.19 -2.42
CA LEU A 211 -24.25 22.93 -1.33
C LEU A 211 -24.92 24.25 -0.83
N THR A 212 -24.14 25.32 -0.68
CA THR A 212 -24.68 26.64 -0.27
C THR A 212 -25.60 27.21 -1.32
N ALA A 213 -25.22 27.11 -2.60
CA ALA A 213 -26.08 27.56 -3.71
C ALA A 213 -27.41 26.79 -3.73
N MET A 214 -27.37 25.47 -3.55
CA MET A 214 -28.57 24.63 -3.50
C MET A 214 -29.46 24.99 -2.30
N ALA A 215 -28.88 25.23 -1.13
CA ALA A 215 -29.63 25.68 0.06
C ALA A 215 -30.32 27.01 -0.19
N VAL A 216 -29.64 28.00 -0.79
CA VAL A 216 -30.22 29.31 -1.13
C VAL A 216 -31.37 29.15 -2.14
N ILE A 217 -31.21 28.30 -3.16
CA ILE A 217 -32.26 28.01 -4.12
C ILE A 217 -33.50 27.41 -3.43
N MET A 218 -33.31 26.42 -2.55
CA MET A 218 -34.39 25.80 -1.79
C MET A 218 -35.14 26.81 -0.91
N VAL A 219 -34.41 27.68 -0.20
CA VAL A 219 -35.01 28.74 0.61
C VAL A 219 -35.83 29.71 -0.26
N ARG A 220 -35.28 30.13 -1.41
CA ARG A 220 -35.99 30.99 -2.35
C ARG A 220 -37.27 30.36 -2.92
N LEU A 221 -37.19 29.08 -3.29
CA LEU A 221 -38.34 28.33 -3.79
C LEU A 221 -39.43 28.16 -2.72
N SER A 222 -39.05 27.87 -1.48
CA SER A 222 -39.99 27.74 -0.36
C SER A 222 -40.67 29.10 -0.04
N ALA A 223 -39.90 30.19 -0.08
CA ALA A 223 -40.44 31.54 0.10
C ALA A 223 -41.43 31.92 -1.02
N ARG A 224 -41.11 31.61 -2.28
CA ARG A 224 -42.05 31.84 -3.42
C ARG A 224 -43.31 31.01 -3.28
N LYS A 225 -43.23 29.72 -2.88
CA LYS A 225 -44.41 28.89 -2.64
C LYS A 225 -45.29 29.46 -1.51
N LYS A 226 -44.69 29.94 -0.41
CA LYS A 226 -45.46 30.61 0.68
C LYS A 226 -46.11 31.89 0.21
N ALA A 227 -45.40 32.74 -0.56
CA ALA A 227 -45.97 33.97 -1.11
C ALA A 227 -47.10 33.70 -2.09
N GLN A 228 -46.99 32.68 -2.96
CA GLN A 228 -48.05 32.26 -3.87
C GLN A 228 -49.32 31.80 -3.12
N LYS A 229 -49.15 30.93 -2.08
CA LYS A 229 -50.31 30.53 -1.25
C LYS A 229 -50.99 31.71 -0.56
N ALA A 230 -50.20 32.60 0.06
CA ALA A 230 -50.78 33.79 0.70
C ALA A 230 -51.48 34.75 -0.30
N ALA A 231 -50.96 34.85 -1.53
CA ALA A 231 -51.61 35.65 -2.59
C ALA A 231 -52.92 34.98 -3.06
N GLN A 232 -52.94 33.65 -3.15
CA GLN A 232 -54.13 32.89 -3.53
C GLN A 232 -55.23 32.98 -2.46
N GLU A 233 -54.88 32.80 -1.18
CA GLU A 233 -55.81 32.96 -0.06
C GLU A 233 -56.45 34.38 -0.05
N LYS A 234 -55.63 35.45 -0.25
CA LYS A 234 -56.16 36.80 -0.36
C LYS A 234 -57.06 37.01 -1.59
N ALA A 235 -56.74 36.38 -2.72
CA ALA A 235 -57.58 36.47 -3.92
C ALA A 235 -58.95 35.81 -3.71
N GLU A 236 -58.97 34.64 -3.04
CA GLU A 236 -60.19 33.94 -2.68
C GLU A 236 -61.05 34.77 -1.71
N GLU A 237 -60.46 35.36 -0.65
CA GLU A 237 -61.14 36.26 0.29
C GLU A 237 -61.75 37.47 -0.40
N MET A 238 -60.95 38.06 -1.32
CA MET A 238 -61.49 39.23 -2.12
C MET A 238 -62.62 38.84 -3.06
N ALA A 239 -62.58 37.63 -3.64
CA ALA A 239 -63.61 37.09 -4.49
C ALA A 239 -64.93 36.87 -3.70
N GLU A 240 -64.84 36.30 -2.51
CA GLU A 240 -65.96 36.09 -1.61
C GLU A 240 -66.62 37.42 -1.14
N LEU A 241 -65.77 38.39 -0.75
CA LEU A 241 -66.24 39.72 -0.41
C LEU A 241 -66.94 40.43 -1.59
N ALA A 242 -66.43 40.27 -2.81
CA ALA A 242 -67.03 40.83 -4.02
C ALA A 242 -68.38 40.17 -4.32
N GLU A 243 -68.54 38.89 -4.12
CA GLU A 243 -69.80 38.15 -4.27
C GLU A 243 -70.84 38.59 -3.25
N HIS A 244 -70.46 38.75 -1.98
CA HIS A 244 -71.34 39.31 -0.93
C HIS A 244 -71.78 40.75 -1.24
N ALA A 245 -70.87 41.60 -1.71
CA ALA A 245 -71.19 42.96 -2.09
C ALA A 245 -72.16 43.04 -3.29
N GLN A 246 -71.97 42.12 -4.27
CA GLN A 246 -72.86 42.01 -5.42
C GLN A 246 -74.25 41.49 -5.02
N ALA A 247 -74.34 40.53 -4.12
CA ALA A 247 -75.61 40.03 -3.57
C ALA A 247 -76.36 41.11 -2.83
N ALA A 248 -75.71 41.92 -1.96
CA ALA A 248 -76.25 43.02 -1.23
C ALA A 248 -76.76 44.14 -2.20
N ASN A 249 -76.01 44.44 -3.25
CA ASN A 249 -76.42 45.40 -4.27
C ASN A 249 -77.64 44.93 -5.07
N LYS A 250 -77.70 43.65 -5.43
CA LYS A 250 -78.91 43.11 -6.08
C LYS A 250 -80.12 43.15 -5.17
N ALA A 251 -79.96 42.80 -3.88
CA ALA A 251 -81.07 42.92 -2.90
C ALA A 251 -81.56 44.40 -2.73
N LYS A 252 -80.58 45.31 -2.65
CA LYS A 252 -80.91 46.77 -2.57
C LYS A 252 -81.67 47.25 -3.81
N THR A 253 -81.26 46.85 -5.01
CA THR A 253 -81.89 47.22 -6.27
C THR A 253 -83.33 46.65 -6.36
N ALA A 254 -83.49 45.36 -5.96
CA ALA A 254 -84.77 44.69 -5.91
C ALA A 254 -85.72 45.37 -4.92
N PHE A 255 -85.21 45.73 -3.72
CA PHE A 255 -85.97 46.48 -2.72
C PHE A 255 -86.45 47.88 -3.25
N LEU A 256 -85.56 48.63 -3.87
CA LEU A 256 -85.89 49.90 -4.46
C LEU A 256 -86.92 49.83 -5.63
N SER A 257 -86.81 48.77 -6.44
CA SER A 257 -87.76 48.46 -7.51
C SER A 257 -89.18 48.16 -6.97
N HIS A 258 -89.24 47.37 -5.88
CA HIS A 258 -90.50 47.05 -5.21
C HIS A 258 -91.16 48.29 -4.61
N MET A 259 -90.37 49.14 -3.92
CA MET A 259 -90.90 50.41 -3.36
C MET A 259 -91.37 51.40 -4.44
N SER A 260 -90.77 51.41 -5.62
CA SER A 260 -91.15 52.30 -6.74
C SER A 260 -92.40 51.81 -7.50
N HIS A 261 -92.80 50.56 -7.29
CA HIS A 261 -94.01 50.03 -7.94
C HIS A 261 -95.28 50.19 -7.09
N ASP A 262 -95.13 50.40 -5.77
CA ASP A 262 -96.23 50.54 -4.81
C ASP A 262 -96.59 52.04 -4.51
N MET A 263 -96.00 52.95 -5.26
CA MET A 263 -96.38 54.35 -5.29
C MET A 263 -97.09 54.72 -6.67
#